data_e9232becc7d9cce04293af5a46abab19
#
_entry.id   e9232becc7d9cce04293af5a46abab19
#
_cell.length_a   1.000
_cell.length_b   1.000
_cell.length_c   1.000
_cell.angle_alpha   90.00
_cell.angle_beta   90.00
_cell.angle_gamma   90.00
#
_symmetry.space_group_name_H-M   'P 1'
#
loop_
_entity.id
_entity.type
_entity.pdbx_description
1 polymer ?
#
loop_
_entity_poly.entity_id
_entity_poly.type
_entity_poly.pdbx_seq_one_letter_code
_entity_poly.pdbx_strand_id
1 'polypeptide(L)'
;MDSIFHRVSIRKFQDKPVESEKIEKLLRAAMAAPSAGNQQPWEFYVVMNRDLIQKLAATSPYTGCAKNAPALIVSAYREDVIFPMYAQIDLSIANENLWLETDALGLG
;
A
#
# COMPACT_ATOMS: atom_id res chain seq x y z
N MET A 1 -2.02 -20.56 2.85
CA MET A 1 -2.77 -19.56 2.08
C MET A 1 -1.86 -19.01 0.99
N ASP A 2 -2.35 -18.97 -0.24
CA ASP A 2 -1.51 -18.78 -1.40
C ASP A 2 -1.75 -17.42 -2.07
N SER A 3 -1.65 -16.34 -1.30
CA SER A 3 -1.85 -14.99 -1.83
C SER A 3 -0.91 -14.67 -2.99
N ILE A 4 0.28 -15.25 -3.00
CA ILE A 4 1.22 -15.08 -4.11
C ILE A 4 0.57 -15.51 -5.43
N PHE A 5 -0.16 -16.61 -5.44
CA PHE A 5 -0.79 -17.15 -6.65
C PHE A 5 -2.24 -16.70 -6.82
N HIS A 6 -2.88 -16.25 -5.75
CA HIS A 6 -4.29 -15.85 -5.74
C HIS A 6 -4.48 -14.37 -6.04
N ARG A 7 -3.56 -13.52 -5.62
CA ARG A 7 -3.66 -12.08 -5.75
C ARG A 7 -3.88 -11.66 -7.21
N VAL A 8 -4.83 -10.76 -7.41
CA VAL A 8 -5.07 -10.12 -8.71
C VAL A 8 -5.18 -8.60 -8.51
N SER A 9 -5.11 -7.86 -9.60
CA SER A 9 -5.30 -6.42 -9.56
C SER A 9 -6.79 -6.11 -9.54
N ILE A 10 -7.29 -5.70 -8.38
CA ILE A 10 -8.69 -5.31 -8.20
C ILE A 10 -8.82 -3.83 -8.56
N ARG A 11 -9.82 -3.50 -9.38
CA ARG A 11 -10.07 -2.12 -9.84
C ARG A 11 -11.49 -1.64 -9.60
N LYS A 12 -12.33 -2.49 -9.01
CA LYS A 12 -13.67 -2.13 -8.53
C LYS A 12 -13.73 -2.37 -7.04
N PHE A 13 -14.14 -1.38 -6.29
CA PHE A 13 -14.17 -1.43 -4.84
C PHE A 13 -15.59 -1.27 -4.32
N GLN A 14 -15.91 -1.95 -3.24
CA GLN A 14 -17.18 -1.81 -2.55
C GLN A 14 -17.20 -0.47 -1.78
N ASP A 15 -18.36 0.15 -1.71
CA ASP A 15 -18.56 1.34 -0.88
C ASP A 15 -18.80 0.90 0.57
N LYS A 16 -17.74 0.38 1.18
CA LYS A 16 -17.75 -0.17 2.53
C LYS A 16 -16.46 0.22 3.23
N PRO A 17 -16.54 0.87 4.40
CA PRO A 17 -15.35 1.25 5.14
C PRO A 17 -14.47 0.04 5.46
N VAL A 18 -13.16 0.24 5.43
CA VAL A 18 -12.19 -0.77 5.84
C VAL A 18 -11.98 -0.64 7.35
N GLU A 19 -12.11 -1.75 8.06
CA GLU A 19 -11.92 -1.77 9.50
C GLU A 19 -10.49 -1.38 9.87
N SER A 20 -10.33 -0.59 10.94
CA SER A 20 -9.02 -0.13 11.39
C SER A 20 -8.06 -1.27 11.71
N GLU A 21 -8.59 -2.40 12.19
CA GLU A 21 -7.80 -3.60 12.47
C GLU A 21 -7.15 -4.17 11.21
N LYS A 22 -7.86 -4.15 10.09
CA LYS A 22 -7.32 -4.60 8.81
C LYS A 22 -6.23 -3.65 8.31
N ILE A 23 -6.44 -2.35 8.43
CA ILE A 23 -5.43 -1.36 8.05
C ILE A 23 -4.15 -1.56 8.86
N GLU A 24 -4.27 -1.79 10.16
CA GLU A 24 -3.12 -2.08 11.01
C GLU A 24 -2.36 -3.32 10.53
N LYS A 25 -3.07 -4.38 10.18
CA LYS A 25 -2.45 -5.61 9.65
C LYS A 25 -1.72 -5.36 8.34
N LEU A 26 -2.28 -4.54 7.46
CA LEU A 26 -1.63 -4.18 6.20
C LEU A 26 -0.32 -3.45 6.44
N LEU A 27 -0.32 -2.47 7.35
CA LEU A 27 0.88 -1.70 7.67
C LEU A 27 1.94 -2.57 8.34
N ARG A 28 1.54 -3.47 9.23
CA ARG A 28 2.46 -4.43 9.85
C ARG A 28 3.09 -5.36 8.82
N ALA A 29 2.31 -5.84 7.87
CA ALA A 29 2.83 -6.70 6.80
C ALA A 29 3.87 -5.97 5.96
N ALA A 30 3.58 -4.72 5.58
CA ALA A 30 4.50 -3.88 4.83
C ALA A 30 5.81 -3.68 5.60
N MET A 31 5.71 -3.32 6.88
CA MET A 31 6.87 -3.03 7.71
C MET A 31 7.66 -4.27 8.13
N ALA A 32 7.12 -5.47 7.91
CA ALA A 32 7.83 -6.71 8.13
C ALA A 32 8.81 -7.05 7.01
N ALA A 33 8.82 -6.29 5.93
CA ALA A 33 9.70 -6.52 4.80
C ALA A 33 11.18 -6.31 5.19
N PRO A 34 12.09 -7.08 4.60
CA PRO A 34 13.52 -6.79 4.73
C PRO A 34 13.90 -5.51 4.02
N SER A 35 15.00 -4.90 4.44
CA SER A 35 15.53 -3.71 3.78
C SER A 35 17.05 -3.69 3.86
N ALA A 36 17.69 -2.94 2.98
CA ALA A 36 19.14 -2.84 2.94
C ALA A 36 19.65 -2.27 4.26
N GLY A 37 20.52 -3.03 4.93
CA GLY A 37 21.05 -2.62 6.23
C GLY A 37 19.98 -2.37 7.29
N ASN A 38 18.79 -2.94 7.12
CA ASN A 38 17.64 -2.71 7.98
C ASN A 38 17.29 -1.22 8.08
N GLN A 39 17.49 -0.47 7.01
CA GLN A 39 17.28 0.98 7.01
C GLN A 39 15.81 1.42 7.04
N GLN A 40 14.89 0.56 6.62
CA GLN A 40 13.45 0.80 6.71
C GLN A 40 13.04 2.20 6.21
N PRO A 41 13.25 2.50 4.92
CA PRO A 41 13.09 3.87 4.40
C PRO A 41 11.65 4.26 4.15
N TRP A 42 10.72 3.34 4.27
CA TRP A 42 9.32 3.52 3.89
C TRP A 42 8.55 4.44 4.84
N GLU A 43 7.56 5.11 4.26
CA GLU A 43 6.54 5.85 4.96
C GLU A 43 5.20 5.50 4.33
N PHE A 44 4.15 5.35 5.13
CA PHE A 44 2.82 5.01 4.66
C PHE A 44 1.82 6.04 5.16
N TYR A 45 0.96 6.50 4.26
CA TYR A 45 -0.10 7.46 4.57
C TYR A 45 -1.44 6.81 4.27
N VAL A 46 -2.27 6.68 5.30
CA VAL A 46 -3.62 6.14 5.16
C VAL A 46 -4.56 7.28 4.89
N VAL A 47 -5.22 7.26 3.74
CA VAL A 47 -6.10 8.34 3.29
C VAL A 47 -7.52 7.82 3.21
N MET A 48 -8.42 8.42 3.98
CA MET A 48 -9.85 8.08 4.01
C MET A 48 -10.73 9.29 3.64
N ASN A 49 -10.15 10.49 3.54
CA ASN A 49 -10.87 11.68 3.12
C ASN A 49 -11.26 11.58 1.66
N ARG A 50 -12.57 11.66 1.37
CA ARG A 50 -13.11 11.47 0.02
C ARG A 50 -12.52 12.47 -0.99
N ASP A 51 -12.41 13.73 -0.60
CA ASP A 51 -11.89 14.76 -1.51
C ASP A 51 -10.42 14.51 -1.83
N LEU A 52 -9.63 14.10 -0.85
CA LEU A 52 -8.22 13.80 -1.05
C LEU A 52 -8.05 12.54 -1.92
N ILE A 53 -8.87 11.52 -1.72
CA ILE A 53 -8.87 10.32 -2.57
C ILE A 53 -9.13 10.71 -4.03
N GLN A 54 -10.10 11.59 -4.28
CA GLN A 54 -10.41 12.07 -5.63
C GLN A 54 -9.19 12.78 -6.26
N LYS A 55 -8.52 13.62 -5.50
CA LYS A 55 -7.33 14.34 -5.99
C LYS A 55 -6.19 13.38 -6.30
N LEU A 56 -5.96 12.39 -5.42
CA LEU A 56 -4.91 11.40 -5.63
C LEU A 56 -5.21 10.53 -6.85
N ALA A 57 -6.46 10.12 -7.03
CA ALA A 57 -6.87 9.32 -8.19
C ALA A 57 -6.67 10.06 -9.51
N ALA A 58 -6.71 11.40 -9.50
CA ALA A 58 -6.54 12.23 -10.68
C ALA A 58 -5.06 12.51 -11.04
N THR A 59 -4.11 12.07 -10.22
CA THR A 59 -2.68 12.35 -10.43
C THR A 59 -2.07 11.60 -11.61
N SER A 60 -2.72 10.54 -12.09
CA SER A 60 -2.22 9.70 -13.15
C SER A 60 -3.40 9.16 -13.98
N PRO A 61 -3.22 8.94 -15.31
CA PRO A 61 -4.27 8.31 -16.11
C PRO A 61 -4.49 6.84 -15.74
N TYR A 62 -3.60 6.25 -14.95
CA TYR A 62 -3.68 4.84 -14.56
C TYR A 62 -4.29 4.61 -13.18
N THR A 63 -4.58 5.67 -12.42
CA THR A 63 -5.07 5.57 -11.04
C THR A 63 -6.55 5.95 -10.88
N GLY A 64 -7.26 6.11 -11.98
CA GLY A 64 -8.68 6.52 -11.95
C GLY A 64 -9.58 5.58 -11.15
N CYS A 65 -9.27 4.28 -11.09
CA CYS A 65 -10.05 3.32 -10.32
C CYS A 65 -10.03 3.62 -8.81
N ALA A 66 -9.02 4.32 -8.32
CA ALA A 66 -8.89 4.65 -6.90
C ALA A 66 -9.96 5.63 -6.42
N LYS A 67 -10.60 6.38 -7.31
CA LYS A 67 -11.60 7.38 -6.93
C LYS A 67 -12.79 6.80 -6.14
N ASN A 68 -13.07 5.52 -6.32
CA ASN A 68 -14.18 4.84 -5.65
C ASN A 68 -13.73 3.98 -4.47
N ALA A 69 -12.44 3.97 -4.15
CA ALA A 69 -11.93 3.22 -3.00
C ALA A 69 -12.32 3.91 -1.69
N PRO A 70 -12.71 3.16 -0.65
CA PRO A 70 -13.02 3.74 0.65
C PRO A 70 -11.79 4.21 1.42
N ALA A 71 -10.62 3.69 1.06
CA ALA A 71 -9.33 4.08 1.65
C ALA A 71 -8.23 3.89 0.63
N LEU A 72 -7.19 4.70 0.73
CA LEU A 72 -5.95 4.53 -0.03
C LEU A 72 -4.78 4.50 0.95
N ILE A 73 -3.79 3.68 0.65
CA ILE A 73 -2.50 3.72 1.32
C ILE A 73 -1.49 4.24 0.31
N VAL A 74 -0.94 5.41 0.60
CA VAL A 74 0.11 6.01 -0.21
C VAL A 74 1.44 5.64 0.42
N SER A 75 2.31 5.02 -0.36
CA SER A 75 3.63 4.63 0.10
C SER A 75 4.69 5.56 -0.48
N ALA A 76 5.68 5.89 0.34
CA ALA A 76 6.78 6.75 -0.05
C ALA A 76 8.05 6.26 0.64
N TYR A 77 9.20 6.71 0.16
CA TYR A 77 10.46 6.39 0.80
C TYR A 77 11.27 7.67 1.05
N ARG A 78 12.08 7.62 2.12
CA ARG A 78 13.01 8.69 2.45
C ARG A 78 14.33 8.46 1.72
N GLU A 79 15.00 9.54 1.38
CA GLU A 79 16.33 9.49 0.77
C GLU A 79 17.46 9.71 1.80
N ASP A 80 17.14 10.22 2.99
CA ASP A 80 18.07 10.46 4.08
C ASP A 80 18.36 9.16 4.87
N VAL A 81 18.82 8.15 4.16
CA VAL A 81 19.09 6.82 4.70
C VAL A 81 20.51 6.39 4.32
N ILE A 82 20.99 5.30 4.94
CA ILE A 82 22.37 4.82 4.74
C ILE A 82 22.59 4.41 3.28
N PHE A 83 21.62 3.74 2.67
CA PHE A 83 21.72 3.21 1.30
C PHE A 83 20.58 3.76 0.43
N PRO A 84 20.62 5.06 0.06
CA PRO A 84 19.51 5.66 -0.69
C PRO A 84 19.25 4.99 -2.04
N MET A 85 20.26 4.40 -2.66
CA MET A 85 20.12 3.69 -3.94
C MET A 85 19.23 2.44 -3.83
N TYR A 86 19.01 1.92 -2.63
CA TYR A 86 18.16 0.75 -2.41
C TYR A 86 16.79 1.09 -1.81
N ALA A 87 16.54 2.37 -1.50
CA ALA A 87 15.29 2.77 -0.84
C ALA A 87 14.06 2.41 -1.66
N GLN A 88 14.09 2.60 -2.97
CA GLN A 88 12.98 2.23 -3.85
C GLN A 88 12.77 0.72 -3.90
N ILE A 89 13.85 -0.04 -3.89
CA ILE A 89 13.78 -1.52 -3.86
C ILE A 89 13.15 -1.96 -2.55
N ASP A 90 13.60 -1.40 -1.42
CA ASP A 90 13.05 -1.69 -0.10
C ASP A 90 11.55 -1.42 -0.05
N LEU A 91 11.12 -0.28 -0.59
CA LEU A 91 9.71 0.09 -0.64
C LEU A 91 8.91 -0.88 -1.50
N SER A 92 9.46 -1.33 -2.63
CA SER A 92 8.79 -2.28 -3.52
C SER A 92 8.52 -3.60 -2.82
N ILE A 93 9.47 -4.08 -2.01
CA ILE A 93 9.28 -5.30 -1.23
C ILE A 93 8.17 -5.10 -0.20
N ALA A 94 8.19 -3.97 0.52
CA ALA A 94 7.16 -3.64 1.49
C ALA A 94 5.78 -3.56 0.84
N ASN A 95 5.68 -2.95 -0.34
CA ASN A 95 4.43 -2.86 -1.08
C ASN A 95 3.90 -4.23 -1.48
N GLU A 96 4.74 -5.16 -1.89
CA GLU A 96 4.29 -6.51 -2.22
C GLU A 96 3.77 -7.24 -0.98
N ASN A 97 4.45 -7.11 0.15
CA ASN A 97 3.95 -7.66 1.41
C ASN A 97 2.56 -7.11 1.74
N LEU A 98 2.39 -5.80 1.61
CA LEU A 98 1.10 -5.15 1.85
C LEU A 98 0.03 -5.71 0.91
N TRP A 99 0.35 -5.85 -0.36
CA TRP A 99 -0.58 -6.34 -1.37
C TRP A 99 -1.00 -7.78 -1.10
N LEU A 100 -0.05 -8.64 -0.75
CA LEU A 100 -0.37 -10.02 -0.39
C LEU A 100 -1.27 -10.10 0.84
N GLU A 101 -1.02 -9.27 1.85
CA GLU A 101 -1.89 -9.21 3.03
C GLU A 101 -3.28 -8.68 2.67
N THR A 102 -3.36 -7.72 1.75
CA THR A 102 -4.63 -7.22 1.23
C THR A 102 -5.48 -8.39 0.70
N ASP A 103 -4.89 -9.23 -0.12
CA ASP A 103 -5.56 -10.43 -0.65
C ASP A 103 -5.98 -11.37 0.49
N ALA A 104 -5.09 -11.60 1.45
CA ALA A 104 -5.37 -12.49 2.59
C ALA A 104 -6.55 -12.02 3.43
N LEU A 105 -6.76 -10.70 3.51
CA LEU A 105 -7.86 -10.10 4.28
C LEU A 105 -9.15 -9.93 3.47
N GLY A 106 -9.17 -10.39 2.23
CA GLY A 106 -10.33 -10.23 1.36
C GLY A 106 -10.57 -8.82 0.86
N LEU A 107 -9.52 -8.02 0.82
CA LEU A 107 -9.54 -6.64 0.30
C LEU A 107 -8.93 -6.60 -1.11
N GLY A 108 -8.99 -5.45 -1.73
CA GLY A 108 -8.41 -5.22 -3.05
C GLY A 108 -7.50 -4.02 -3.16
#